data_0df2145b5f2c6f37025ed95367dd3dc6
#
_entry.id   0df2145b5f2c6f37025ed95367dd3dc6
#
_cell.length_a   1.000
_cell.length_b   1.000
_cell.length_c   1.000
_cell.angle_alpha   90.00
_cell.angle_beta   90.00
_cell.angle_gamma   90.00
#
_symmetry.space_group_name_H-M   'P 1'
#
loop_
_entity.id
_entity.type
_entity.pdbx_description
1 polymer ?
#
loop_
_entity_poly.entity_id
_entity_poly.type
_entity_poly.pdbx_seq_one_letter_code
_entity_poly.pdbx_strand_id
1 'polypeptide(L)'
;MSNLDTILDEARSHLKRLEPHDVLALEDVLVVDIRPAHNRLAEGEIENSVVVERIVLEWRLDPDGDWRLPGFTADTTVVVVCNEGYSSSLAARDLQRVGLPNATDLVGGYRGWRAAGLPIREGGSPPVV
;
A
#
# COMPACT_ATOMS: atom_id res chain seq x y z
N MET A 1 25.69 -3.50 -6.11
CA MET A 1 24.23 -3.35 -6.10
C MET A 1 23.58 -4.65 -6.58
N SER A 2 22.61 -5.16 -5.85
CA SER A 2 21.91 -6.38 -6.24
C SER A 2 20.92 -6.11 -7.38
N ASN A 3 20.44 -7.18 -8.01
CA ASN A 3 19.37 -7.05 -9.01
C ASN A 3 18.11 -6.46 -8.40
N LEU A 4 17.78 -6.86 -7.17
CA LEU A 4 16.61 -6.33 -6.48
C LEU A 4 16.74 -4.82 -6.20
N ASP A 5 17.93 -4.37 -5.81
CA ASP A 5 18.16 -2.94 -5.60
C ASP A 5 17.91 -2.15 -6.88
N THR A 6 18.35 -2.67 -8.01
CA THR A 6 18.11 -2.05 -9.32
C THR A 6 16.63 -1.99 -9.66
N ILE A 7 15.89 -3.06 -9.41
CA ILE A 7 14.43 -3.11 -9.65
C ILE A 7 13.70 -2.14 -8.72
N LEU A 8 14.10 -2.07 -7.45
CA LEU A 8 13.52 -1.12 -6.51
C LEU A 8 13.77 0.33 -6.92
N ASP A 9 14.99 0.65 -7.31
CA ASP A 9 15.32 2.01 -7.76
C ASP A 9 14.49 2.39 -9.00
N GLU A 10 14.31 1.48 -9.93
CA GLU A 10 13.49 1.71 -11.11
C GLU A 10 12.04 1.94 -10.72
N ALA A 11 11.45 1.08 -9.88
CA ALA A 11 10.08 1.23 -9.42
C ALA A 11 9.88 2.58 -8.73
N ARG A 12 10.77 2.91 -7.79
CA ARG A 12 10.68 4.15 -7.01
C ARG A 12 10.87 5.42 -7.84
N SER A 13 11.55 5.33 -8.99
CA SER A 13 11.69 6.47 -9.90
C SER A 13 10.34 6.95 -10.46
N HIS A 14 9.32 6.10 -10.41
CA HIS A 14 7.97 6.43 -10.87
C HIS A 14 7.01 6.80 -9.72
N LEU A 15 7.44 6.69 -8.47
CA LEU A 15 6.58 6.88 -7.31
C LEU A 15 6.83 8.22 -6.63
N LYS A 16 5.75 8.86 -6.22
CA LYS A 16 5.80 9.95 -5.24
C LYS A 16 5.64 9.37 -3.85
N ARG A 17 6.68 8.72 -3.34
CA ARG A 17 6.63 8.05 -2.04
C ARG A 17 6.27 9.05 -0.93
N LEU A 18 5.42 8.61 -0.01
CA LEU A 18 4.88 9.47 1.04
C LEU A 18 5.40 9.06 2.41
N GLU A 19 5.75 10.06 3.22
CA GLU A 19 6.06 9.86 4.62
C GLU A 19 4.76 9.67 5.43
N PRO A 20 4.82 9.04 6.62
CA PRO A 20 3.61 8.79 7.42
C PRO A 20 2.74 10.03 7.65
N HIS A 21 3.32 11.15 8.03
CA HIS A 21 2.55 12.38 8.26
C HIS A 21 1.91 12.94 7.00
N ASP A 22 2.53 12.73 5.84
CA ASP A 22 1.96 13.15 4.57
C ASP A 22 0.68 12.38 4.26
N VAL A 23 0.70 11.06 4.51
CA VAL A 23 -0.47 10.20 4.31
C VAL A 23 -1.61 10.60 5.24
N LEU A 24 -1.28 10.85 6.52
CA LEU A 24 -2.28 11.25 7.51
C LEU A 24 -2.98 12.56 7.13
N ALA A 25 -2.27 13.47 6.47
CA ALA A 25 -2.80 14.76 6.06
C ALA A 25 -3.71 14.70 4.83
N LEU A 26 -3.70 13.59 4.08
CA LEU A 26 -4.54 13.43 2.90
C LEU A 26 -5.97 13.07 3.28
N GLU A 27 -6.95 13.72 2.64
CA GLU A 27 -8.37 13.44 2.89
C GLU A 27 -8.88 12.29 2.01
N ASP A 28 -8.56 12.31 0.73
CA ASP A 28 -9.04 11.32 -0.25
C ASP A 28 -7.92 10.32 -0.59
N VAL A 29 -7.60 9.46 0.37
CA VAL A 29 -6.56 8.44 0.21
C VAL A 29 -7.12 7.06 0.51
N LEU A 30 -6.72 6.09 -0.29
CA LEU A 30 -6.98 4.67 -0.03
C LEU A 30 -5.67 4.03 0.43
N VAL A 31 -5.61 3.65 1.68
CA VAL A 31 -4.45 2.97 2.26
C VAL A 31 -4.68 1.47 2.18
N VAL A 32 -3.80 0.77 1.48
CA VAL A 32 -3.94 -0.67 1.22
C VAL A 32 -2.77 -1.42 1.85
N ASP A 33 -3.09 -2.28 2.81
CA ASP A 33 -2.12 -3.10 3.54
C ASP A 33 -1.99 -4.45 2.85
N ILE A 34 -0.78 -4.76 2.37
CA ILE A 34 -0.50 -6.02 1.67
C ILE A 34 0.29 -7.02 2.51
N ARG A 35 0.41 -6.76 3.82
CA ARG A 35 1.21 -7.63 4.71
C ARG A 35 0.52 -8.97 4.97
N PRO A 36 1.32 -10.02 5.25
CA PRO A 36 0.78 -11.30 5.72
C PRO A 36 0.04 -11.16 7.05
N ALA A 37 -0.88 -12.09 7.31
CA ALA A 37 -1.70 -12.08 8.52
C ALA A 37 -0.86 -12.10 9.80
N HIS A 38 0.21 -12.88 9.86
CA HIS A 38 1.01 -12.99 11.07
C HIS A 38 1.69 -11.66 11.46
N ASN A 39 2.12 -10.86 10.48
CA ASN A 39 2.66 -9.54 10.77
C ASN A 39 1.59 -8.60 11.32
N ARG A 40 0.39 -8.63 10.72
CA ARG A 40 -0.72 -7.77 11.16
C ARG A 40 -1.21 -8.14 12.55
N LEU A 41 -1.30 -9.44 12.84
CA LEU A 41 -1.69 -9.92 14.17
C LEU A 41 -0.69 -9.52 15.24
N ALA A 42 0.60 -9.64 14.95
CA ALA A 42 1.65 -9.34 15.91
C ALA A 42 1.84 -7.84 16.16
N GLU A 43 1.70 -7.01 15.12
CA GLU A 43 2.11 -5.61 15.16
C GLU A 43 0.96 -4.60 15.07
N GLY A 44 -0.23 -5.03 14.67
CA GLY A 44 -1.37 -4.15 14.44
C GLY A 44 -1.49 -3.72 12.98
N GLU A 45 -2.46 -2.86 12.71
CA GLU A 45 -2.78 -2.33 11.38
C GLU A 45 -2.97 -0.82 11.44
N ILE A 46 -2.76 -0.14 10.31
CA ILE A 46 -3.09 1.29 10.22
C ILE A 46 -4.61 1.44 10.30
N GLU A 47 -5.07 2.36 11.14
CA GLU A 47 -6.49 2.67 11.24
C GLU A 47 -7.04 3.11 9.88
N ASN A 48 -8.22 2.62 9.51
CA ASN A 48 -8.90 2.88 8.24
C ASN A 48 -8.21 2.30 6.99
N SER A 49 -7.20 1.45 7.15
CA SER A 49 -6.62 0.76 6.00
C SER A 49 -7.50 -0.41 5.56
N VAL A 50 -7.38 -0.75 4.27
CA VAL A 50 -8.01 -1.93 3.68
C VAL A 50 -6.95 -3.00 3.49
N VAL A 51 -7.19 -4.20 3.99
CA VAL A 51 -6.25 -5.31 3.83
C VAL A 51 -6.59 -6.07 2.56
N VAL A 52 -5.62 -6.17 1.65
CA VAL A 52 -5.78 -6.91 0.39
C VAL A 52 -4.61 -7.88 0.24
N GLU A 53 -4.92 -9.15 -0.01
CA GLU A 53 -3.88 -10.14 -0.28
C GLU A 53 -3.05 -9.71 -1.48
N ARG A 54 -1.71 -9.76 -1.34
CA ARG A 54 -0.81 -9.31 -2.41
C ARG A 54 -1.09 -9.99 -3.75
N ILE A 55 -1.43 -11.29 -3.73
CA ILE A 55 -1.63 -12.08 -4.95
C ILE A 55 -2.88 -11.68 -5.76
N VAL A 56 -3.82 -10.95 -5.17
CA VAL A 56 -5.01 -10.49 -5.89
C VAL A 56 -5.05 -8.97 -6.05
N LEU A 57 -4.01 -8.28 -5.63
CA LEU A 57 -3.98 -6.82 -5.57
C LEU A 57 -4.34 -6.16 -6.91
N GLU A 58 -3.71 -6.56 -7.99
CA GLU A 58 -3.93 -5.95 -9.30
C GLU A 58 -5.37 -6.17 -9.78
N TRP A 59 -5.94 -7.36 -9.53
CA TRP A 59 -7.33 -7.65 -9.90
C TRP A 59 -8.33 -6.81 -9.11
N ARG A 60 -8.05 -6.60 -7.83
CA ARG A 60 -8.97 -5.86 -6.96
C ARG A 60 -8.86 -4.34 -7.14
N LEU A 61 -7.75 -3.85 -7.66
CA LEU A 61 -7.50 -2.41 -7.83
C LEU A 61 -7.32 -1.98 -9.29
N ASP A 62 -7.70 -2.81 -10.24
CA ASP A 62 -7.82 -2.40 -11.63
C ASP A 62 -9.11 -1.59 -11.80
N PRO A 63 -9.04 -0.26 -12.08
CA PRO A 63 -10.25 0.57 -12.15
C PRO A 63 -11.22 0.18 -13.26
N ASP A 64 -10.77 -0.57 -14.25
CA ASP A 64 -11.61 -1.04 -15.36
C ASP A 64 -11.88 -2.55 -15.27
N GLY A 65 -11.46 -3.20 -14.21
CA GLY A 65 -11.59 -4.64 -14.06
C GLY A 65 -12.92 -5.08 -13.48
N ASP A 66 -13.36 -6.31 -13.83
CA ASP A 66 -14.62 -6.88 -13.34
C ASP A 66 -14.55 -7.25 -11.86
N TRP A 67 -13.35 -7.43 -11.32
CA TRP A 67 -13.13 -7.88 -9.95
C TRP A 67 -12.73 -6.77 -8.99
N ARG A 68 -12.85 -5.54 -9.45
CA ARG A 68 -12.44 -4.37 -8.67
C ARG A 68 -13.24 -4.19 -7.39
N LEU A 69 -12.59 -3.66 -6.35
CA LEU A 69 -13.27 -3.19 -5.14
C LEU A 69 -14.07 -1.91 -5.45
N PRO A 70 -15.14 -1.65 -4.68
CA PRO A 70 -15.83 -0.37 -4.79
C PRO A 70 -15.04 0.74 -4.09
N GLY A 71 -15.43 1.99 -4.34
CA GLY A 71 -14.99 3.13 -3.54
C GLY A 71 -13.70 3.80 -4.01
N PHE A 72 -13.21 3.48 -5.20
CA PHE A 72 -12.06 4.20 -5.77
C PHE A 72 -12.27 4.42 -7.29
N THR A 73 -11.50 5.34 -7.83
CA THR A 73 -11.46 5.65 -9.27
C THR A 73 -10.02 5.61 -9.74
N ALA A 74 -9.83 5.75 -11.06
CA ALA A 74 -8.47 5.82 -11.63
C ALA A 74 -7.64 6.98 -11.07
N ASP A 75 -8.28 8.04 -10.55
CA ASP A 75 -7.59 9.20 -10.01
C ASP A 75 -7.28 9.12 -8.51
N THR A 76 -7.76 8.08 -7.85
CA THR A 76 -7.55 7.90 -6.41
C THR A 76 -6.07 7.78 -6.07
N THR A 77 -5.64 8.47 -5.02
CA THR A 77 -4.32 8.23 -4.43
C THR A 77 -4.38 6.95 -3.62
N VAL A 78 -3.72 5.91 -4.12
CA VAL A 78 -3.62 4.62 -3.44
C VAL A 78 -2.23 4.52 -2.81
N VAL A 79 -2.18 4.31 -1.51
CA VAL A 79 -0.92 4.17 -0.78
C VAL A 79 -0.78 2.72 -0.33
N VAL A 80 0.15 2.01 -0.92
CA VAL A 80 0.42 0.61 -0.58
C VAL A 80 1.35 0.56 0.64
N VAL A 81 1.00 -0.30 1.59
CA VAL A 81 1.75 -0.46 2.83
C VAL A 81 2.20 -1.91 2.98
N CYS A 82 3.51 -2.10 3.12
CA CYS A 82 4.09 -3.35 3.58
C CYS A 82 4.73 -3.12 4.96
N ASN A 83 5.54 -4.05 5.43
CA ASN A 83 6.02 -3.94 6.80
C ASN A 83 7.13 -2.87 6.99
N GLU A 84 8.03 -2.76 6.01
CA GLU A 84 9.21 -1.87 6.10
C GLU A 84 9.38 -0.94 4.90
N GLY A 85 8.49 -0.99 3.91
CA GLY A 85 8.51 -0.07 2.78
C GLY A 85 9.36 -0.50 1.59
N TYR A 86 9.59 -1.81 1.41
CA TYR A 86 10.34 -2.34 0.26
C TYR A 86 9.40 -2.96 -0.78
N SER A 87 8.72 -4.05 -0.46
CA SER A 87 7.84 -4.72 -1.43
C SER A 87 6.67 -3.85 -1.87
N SER A 88 6.26 -2.90 -1.04
CA SER A 88 5.21 -1.94 -1.39
C SER A 88 5.57 -1.07 -2.59
N SER A 89 6.85 -0.76 -2.78
CA SER A 89 7.29 -0.01 -3.94
C SER A 89 7.06 -0.78 -5.25
N LEU A 90 7.34 -2.08 -5.24
CA LEU A 90 7.08 -2.95 -6.40
C LEU A 90 5.58 -3.04 -6.69
N ALA A 91 4.79 -3.25 -5.64
CA ALA A 91 3.33 -3.35 -5.76
C ALA A 91 2.71 -2.05 -6.27
N ALA A 92 3.14 -0.90 -5.75
CA ALA A 92 2.64 0.40 -6.18
C ALA A 92 2.95 0.65 -7.66
N ARG A 93 4.14 0.28 -8.10
CA ARG A 93 4.51 0.41 -9.52
C ARG A 93 3.62 -0.47 -10.41
N ASP A 94 3.32 -1.71 -9.96
CA ASP A 94 2.40 -2.59 -10.68
C ASP A 94 1.00 -1.97 -10.77
N LEU A 95 0.53 -1.32 -9.71
CA LEU A 95 -0.76 -0.64 -9.71
C LEU A 95 -0.81 0.54 -10.69
N GLN A 96 0.28 1.27 -10.84
CA GLN A 96 0.34 2.32 -11.87
C GLN A 96 0.11 1.72 -13.25
N ARG A 97 0.67 0.54 -13.51
CA ARG A 97 0.53 -0.15 -14.81
C ARG A 97 -0.88 -0.67 -15.07
N VAL A 98 -1.65 -0.97 -14.03
CA VAL A 98 -3.04 -1.40 -14.22
C VAL A 98 -4.03 -0.22 -14.26
N GLY A 99 -3.54 1.00 -14.26
CA GLY A 99 -4.38 2.17 -14.50
C GLY A 99 -4.57 3.12 -13.33
N LEU A 100 -3.71 3.04 -12.30
CA LEU A 100 -3.73 3.95 -11.15
C LEU A 100 -2.49 4.84 -11.14
N PRO A 101 -2.47 5.93 -11.93
CA PRO A 101 -1.27 6.77 -12.03
C PRO A 101 -0.84 7.41 -10.72
N ASN A 102 -1.75 7.55 -9.76
CA ASN A 102 -1.47 8.13 -8.45
C ASN A 102 -1.18 7.09 -7.37
N ALA A 103 -0.96 5.82 -7.76
CA ALA A 103 -0.52 4.80 -6.81
C ALA A 103 0.90 5.10 -6.35
N THR A 104 1.13 4.95 -5.06
CA THR A 104 2.44 5.12 -4.42
C THR A 104 2.52 4.24 -3.19
N ASP A 105 3.57 4.40 -2.38
CA ASP A 105 3.73 3.62 -1.17
C ASP A 105 4.20 4.46 0.02
N LEU A 106 4.17 3.84 1.18
CA LEU A 106 4.53 4.47 2.45
C LEU A 106 5.99 4.21 2.78
N VAL A 107 6.76 5.29 2.87
CA VAL A 107 8.16 5.20 3.32
C VAL A 107 8.22 4.62 4.73
N GLY A 108 9.09 3.63 4.94
CA GLY A 108 9.23 2.95 6.22
C GLY A 108 8.13 1.93 6.52
N GLY A 109 7.11 1.87 5.69
CA GLY A 109 6.00 0.92 5.84
C GLY A 109 5.23 1.08 7.14
N TYR A 110 4.56 0.00 7.54
CA TYR A 110 3.79 0.00 8.79
C TYR A 110 4.65 0.33 10.01
N ARG A 111 5.87 -0.19 10.06
CA ARG A 111 6.76 0.07 11.21
C ARG A 111 7.12 1.55 11.33
N GLY A 112 7.32 2.23 10.20
CA GLY A 112 7.53 3.68 10.18
C GLY A 112 6.32 4.45 10.68
N TRP A 113 5.12 4.03 10.28
CA TRP A 113 3.87 4.63 10.73
C TRP A 113 3.71 4.49 12.25
N ARG A 114 3.91 3.28 12.75
CA ARG A 114 3.80 2.99 14.18
C ARG A 114 4.84 3.75 15.00
N ALA A 115 6.08 3.79 14.53
CA ALA A 115 7.17 4.51 15.20
C ALA A 115 6.89 6.01 15.27
N ALA A 116 6.16 6.56 14.31
CA ALA A 116 5.74 7.96 14.30
C ALA A 116 4.56 8.23 15.26
N GLY A 117 4.01 7.20 15.92
CA GLY A 117 2.92 7.36 16.86
C GLY A 117 1.56 7.65 16.23
N LEU A 118 1.37 7.31 14.96
CA LEU A 118 0.14 7.59 14.24
C LEU A 118 -0.93 6.52 14.49
N PRO A 119 -2.23 6.80 14.19
CA PRO A 119 -3.33 5.93 14.60
C PRO A 119 -3.24 4.51 14.02
N ILE A 120 -3.32 3.53 14.91
CA ILE A 120 -3.33 2.10 14.56
C ILE A 120 -4.54 1.42 15.21
N ARG A 121 -4.86 0.24 14.71
CA ARG A 121 -5.87 -0.65 15.30
C ARG A 121 -5.26 -2.02 15.52
N GLU A 122 -5.94 -2.86 16.31
CA GLU A 122 -5.53 -4.26 16.45
C GLU A 122 -5.55 -4.96 15.10
N GLY A 123 -4.62 -5.89 14.90
CA GLY A 123 -4.55 -6.70 13.69
C GLY A 123 -5.64 -7.75 13.63
N GLY A 124 -5.65 -8.52 12.54
CA GLY A 124 -6.59 -9.61 12.35
C GLY A 124 -7.81 -9.28 11.51
N SER A 125 -7.82 -8.12 10.85
CA SER A 125 -8.88 -7.84 9.87
C SER A 125 -8.88 -8.90 8.78
N PRO A 126 -10.08 -9.41 8.38
CA PRO A 126 -10.15 -10.35 7.26
C PRO A 126 -9.63 -9.71 5.98
N PRO A 127 -8.68 -10.34 5.27
CA PRO A 127 -8.17 -9.76 4.03
C PRO A 127 -9.16 -9.91 2.88
N VAL A 128 -9.11 -8.99 1.95
CA VAL A 128 -9.74 -9.14 0.66
C VAL A 128 -8.93 -10.18 -0.14
N VAL A 129 -9.60 -11.19 -0.63
CA VAL A 129 -9.01 -12.29 -1.37
C VAL A 129 -9.52 -12.36 -2.80
#